data_9ae9d5976ede54d86dffaa6c1853e162
#
_entry.id   9ae9d5976ede54d86dffaa6c1853e162
#
_cell.length_a   1.000
_cell.length_b   1.000
_cell.length_c   1.000
_cell.angle_alpha   90.00
_cell.angle_beta   90.00
_cell.angle_gamma   90.00
#
_symmetry.space_group_name_H-M   'P 1'
#
loop_
_entity.id
_entity.type
_entity.pdbx_description
1 polymer ?
#
loop_
_entity_poly.entity_id
_entity_poly.type
_entity_poly.pdbx_seq_one_letter_code
_entity_poly.pdbx_strand_id
1 'polypeptide(L)'
;MTLNKEDLMIGDWVMIKDYPMDFQPEKMTANHFVRSLCEFEAIPLNRDFLLNNGFTFLPVEPIYGYGIYEMKTEHCFLRYSNKHGDIKIFKALMGGIDPKSGNCTQRGDRYEINCGQFRIGYVHELQHILKLCKIDLELTCGK
;
A
#
# COMPACT_ATOMS: atom_id res chain seq x y z
N MET A 1 5.09 -3.57 16.40
CA MET A 1 5.94 -2.38 16.45
C MET A 1 5.11 -1.19 16.92
N THR A 2 5.53 -0.59 18.02
CA THR A 2 4.85 0.58 18.57
C THR A 2 5.22 1.81 17.75
N LEU A 3 4.23 2.64 17.44
CA LEU A 3 4.40 3.80 16.60
C LEU A 3 4.22 5.10 17.39
N ASN A 4 4.93 6.13 16.97
CA ASN A 4 4.75 7.48 17.48
C ASN A 4 3.80 8.26 16.56
N LYS A 5 3.01 9.17 17.14
CA LYS A 5 2.08 9.99 16.35
C LYS A 5 2.77 10.78 15.25
N GLU A 6 4.01 11.22 15.50
CA GLU A 6 4.77 12.01 14.51
C GLU A 6 5.05 11.26 13.24
N ASP A 7 5.02 9.92 13.28
CA ASP A 7 5.28 9.09 12.12
C ASP A 7 4.03 8.76 11.32
N LEU A 8 2.88 9.26 11.76
CA LEU A 8 1.58 8.92 11.18
C LEU A 8 0.91 10.11 10.54
N MET A 9 0.01 9.83 9.62
CA MET A 9 -0.77 10.82 8.88
C MET A 9 -2.26 10.48 8.98
N ILE A 10 -3.11 11.50 8.83
CA ILE A 10 -4.55 11.27 8.72
C ILE A 10 -4.80 10.34 7.54
N GLY A 11 -5.62 9.32 7.77
CA GLY A 11 -5.93 8.31 6.77
C GLY A 11 -5.09 7.05 6.85
N ASP A 12 -4.02 7.05 7.65
CA ASP A 12 -3.20 5.85 7.83
C ASP A 12 -3.99 4.76 8.54
N TRP A 13 -3.88 3.54 8.06
CA TRP A 13 -4.40 2.35 8.73
C TRP A 13 -3.38 1.83 9.72
N VAL A 14 -3.75 1.76 10.97
CA VAL A 14 -2.93 1.25 12.07
C VAL A 14 -3.81 0.54 13.08
N MET A 15 -3.20 -0.26 13.94
CA MET A 15 -3.88 -0.79 15.11
C MET A 15 -3.91 0.31 16.17
N ILE A 16 -5.08 0.66 16.64
CA ILE A 16 -5.26 1.73 17.64
C ILE A 16 -5.89 1.12 18.88
N LYS A 17 -5.25 1.36 20.01
CA LYS A 17 -5.81 1.06 21.31
C LYS A 17 -6.25 2.37 21.94
N ASP A 18 -7.56 2.55 22.05
CA ASP A 18 -8.18 3.71 22.68
C ASP A 18 -8.76 3.23 24.02
N TYR A 19 -7.99 3.43 25.07
CA TYR A 19 -8.30 2.92 26.41
C TYR A 19 -9.73 3.29 26.83
N PRO A 20 -10.56 2.36 27.37
CA PRO A 20 -10.21 1.01 27.81
C PRO A 20 -10.36 -0.09 26.74
N MET A 21 -10.65 0.27 25.51
CA MET A 21 -10.79 -0.69 24.42
C MET A 21 -9.45 -1.26 24.02
N ASP A 22 -9.45 -2.50 23.50
CA ASP A 22 -8.24 -3.13 23.01
C ASP A 22 -7.91 -2.66 21.59
N PHE A 23 -6.76 -3.08 21.07
CA PHE A 23 -6.32 -2.71 19.73
C PHE A 23 -7.32 -3.12 18.66
N GLN A 24 -7.63 -2.18 17.76
CA GLN A 24 -8.49 -2.40 16.61
C GLN A 24 -7.87 -1.74 15.38
N PRO A 25 -8.04 -2.32 14.18
CA PRO A 25 -7.60 -1.65 12.95
C PRO A 25 -8.51 -0.46 12.66
N GLU A 26 -7.92 0.73 12.55
CA GLU A 26 -8.67 1.96 12.32
C GLU A 26 -7.85 2.91 11.44
N LYS A 27 -8.56 3.77 10.72
CA LYS A 27 -7.91 4.89 10.04
C LYS A 27 -7.64 6.02 11.02
N MET A 28 -6.44 6.60 10.95
CA MET A 28 -6.10 7.78 11.75
C MET A 28 -6.99 8.95 11.35
N THR A 29 -7.56 9.60 12.37
CA THR A 29 -8.33 10.82 12.21
C THR A 29 -7.67 11.94 13.02
N ALA A 30 -8.14 13.18 12.83
CA ALA A 30 -7.64 14.30 13.61
C ALA A 30 -7.80 14.07 15.12
N ASN A 31 -8.90 13.41 15.53
CA ASN A 31 -9.14 13.14 16.95
C ASN A 31 -8.07 12.21 17.56
N HIS A 32 -7.57 11.25 16.79
CA HIS A 32 -6.52 10.35 17.28
C HIS A 32 -5.23 11.11 17.60
N PHE A 33 -4.96 12.19 16.87
CA PHE A 33 -3.76 12.98 17.10
C PHE A 33 -3.81 13.81 18.38
N VAL A 34 -5.01 14.20 18.82
CA VAL A 34 -5.17 15.03 20.01
C VAL A 34 -5.44 14.24 21.28
N ARG A 35 -5.81 12.95 21.16
CA ARG A 35 -6.04 12.09 22.32
C ARG A 35 -4.73 11.64 22.94
N SER A 36 -4.64 11.76 24.26
CA SER A 36 -3.42 11.41 25.00
C SER A 36 -3.34 9.92 25.39
N LEU A 37 -4.47 9.19 25.37
CA LEU A 37 -4.53 7.82 25.85
C LEU A 37 -4.58 6.78 24.74
N CYS A 38 -4.27 7.16 23.51
CA CYS A 38 -4.21 6.23 22.39
C CYS A 38 -2.82 5.65 22.23
N GLU A 39 -2.77 4.35 21.97
CA GLU A 39 -1.54 3.67 21.58
C GLU A 39 -1.68 3.17 20.15
N PHE A 40 -0.59 3.15 19.41
CA PHE A 40 -0.60 2.81 18.00
C PHE A 40 0.41 1.71 17.70
N GLU A 41 -0.01 0.74 16.91
CA GLU A 41 0.87 -0.32 16.39
C GLU A 41 0.72 -0.43 14.89
N ALA A 42 1.82 -0.77 14.22
CA ALA A 42 1.82 -0.96 12.78
C ALA A 42 1.05 -2.23 12.40
N ILE A 43 0.32 -2.17 11.29
CA ILE A 43 -0.35 -3.33 10.71
C ILE A 43 0.62 -3.94 9.68
N PRO A 44 1.03 -5.21 9.85
CA PRO A 44 1.94 -5.84 8.88
C PRO A 44 1.29 -6.02 7.51
N LEU A 45 2.10 -5.94 6.46
CA LEU A 45 1.68 -6.33 5.13
C LEU A 45 1.68 -7.85 5.06
N ASN A 46 0.53 -8.45 5.34
CA ASN A 46 0.38 -9.89 5.31
C ASN A 46 -0.44 -10.32 4.10
N ARG A 47 -0.52 -11.63 3.92
CA ARG A 47 -1.25 -12.23 2.79
C ARG A 47 -2.71 -11.77 2.74
N ASP A 48 -3.38 -11.80 3.88
CA ASP A 48 -4.80 -11.46 3.94
C ASP A 48 -5.06 -10.01 3.54
N PHE A 49 -4.25 -9.10 4.04
CA PHE A 49 -4.36 -7.69 3.66
C PHE A 49 -4.15 -7.52 2.15
N LEU A 50 -3.09 -8.12 1.61
CA LEU A 50 -2.75 -7.96 0.21
C LEU A 50 -3.84 -8.53 -0.70
N LEU A 51 -4.30 -9.75 -0.42
CA LEU A 51 -5.34 -10.37 -1.23
C LEU A 51 -6.68 -9.62 -1.13
N ASN A 52 -7.02 -9.13 0.06
CA ASN A 52 -8.25 -8.37 0.26
C ASN A 52 -8.23 -7.01 -0.44
N ASN A 53 -7.07 -6.50 -0.76
CA ASN A 53 -6.91 -5.22 -1.45
C ASN A 53 -6.63 -5.36 -2.95
N GLY A 54 -6.86 -6.53 -3.51
CA GLY A 54 -6.80 -6.72 -4.96
C GLY A 54 -5.46 -7.18 -5.50
N PHE A 55 -4.52 -7.53 -4.63
CA PHE A 55 -3.28 -8.15 -5.08
C PHE A 55 -3.50 -9.61 -5.44
N THR A 56 -2.79 -10.11 -6.45
CA THR A 56 -2.74 -11.53 -6.79
C THR A 56 -1.38 -12.08 -6.40
N PHE A 57 -1.37 -13.31 -5.94
CA PHE A 57 -0.14 -13.96 -5.48
C PHE A 57 0.45 -14.87 -6.54
N LEU A 58 1.73 -14.67 -6.85
CA LEU A 58 2.50 -15.51 -7.77
C LEU A 58 3.58 -16.23 -6.96
N PRO A 59 3.44 -17.53 -6.69
CA PRO A 59 4.45 -18.25 -5.91
C PRO A 59 5.77 -18.35 -6.68
N VAL A 60 6.87 -18.05 -6.01
CA VAL A 60 8.22 -18.15 -6.55
C VAL A 60 8.99 -19.27 -5.85
N GLU A 61 8.88 -19.32 -4.53
CA GLU A 61 9.47 -20.39 -3.72
C GLU A 61 8.38 -20.99 -2.83
N PRO A 62 7.52 -21.87 -3.37
CA PRO A 62 6.32 -22.34 -2.65
C PRO A 62 6.63 -23.04 -1.33
N ILE A 63 7.77 -23.74 -1.26
CA ILE A 63 8.16 -24.47 -0.03
C ILE A 63 8.31 -23.52 1.15
N TYR A 64 8.78 -22.29 0.89
CA TYR A 64 8.99 -21.28 1.92
C TYR A 64 7.87 -20.26 2.01
N GLY A 65 6.84 -20.40 1.18
CA GLY A 65 5.75 -19.42 1.12
C GLY A 65 6.14 -18.08 0.51
N TYR A 66 7.27 -18.02 -0.19
CA TYR A 66 7.73 -16.81 -0.84
C TYR A 66 7.11 -16.65 -2.22
N GLY A 67 6.81 -15.43 -2.57
CA GLY A 67 6.28 -15.11 -3.88
C GLY A 67 6.12 -13.61 -4.06
N ILE A 68 5.43 -13.27 -5.13
CA ILE A 68 5.23 -11.89 -5.53
C ILE A 68 3.74 -11.60 -5.55
N TYR A 69 3.36 -10.49 -4.92
CA TYR A 69 2.00 -9.97 -4.95
C TYR A 69 1.93 -8.83 -5.94
N GLU A 70 1.05 -8.93 -6.91
CA GLU A 70 0.90 -7.93 -7.97
C GLU A 70 -0.50 -7.36 -7.98
N MET A 71 -0.58 -6.04 -8.21
CA MET A 71 -1.83 -5.35 -8.43
C MET A 71 -1.67 -4.43 -9.64
N LYS A 72 -2.61 -4.53 -10.58
CA LYS A 72 -2.66 -3.66 -11.76
C LYS A 72 -3.96 -2.89 -11.75
N THR A 73 -3.87 -1.59 -11.95
CA THR A 73 -5.03 -0.73 -12.19
C THR A 73 -4.81 0.03 -13.49
N GLU A 74 -5.79 0.85 -13.88
CA GLU A 74 -5.61 1.72 -15.05
C GLU A 74 -4.44 2.69 -14.89
N HIS A 75 -4.06 2.99 -13.66
CA HIS A 75 -3.12 4.06 -13.36
C HIS A 75 -1.80 3.60 -12.79
N CYS A 76 -1.73 2.39 -12.27
CA CYS A 76 -0.50 1.93 -11.62
C CYS A 76 -0.35 0.41 -11.65
N PHE A 77 0.89 -0.02 -11.49
CA PHE A 77 1.25 -1.41 -11.30
C PHE A 77 2.15 -1.51 -10.07
N LEU A 78 1.74 -2.32 -9.11
CA LEU A 78 2.47 -2.55 -7.87
C LEU A 78 2.93 -4.00 -7.81
N ARG A 79 4.17 -4.19 -7.38
CA ARG A 79 4.76 -5.53 -7.30
C ARG A 79 5.52 -5.65 -5.99
N TYR A 80 4.98 -6.44 -5.06
CA TYR A 80 5.55 -6.62 -3.73
C TYR A 80 6.13 -8.02 -3.57
N SER A 81 7.40 -8.09 -3.13
CA SER A 81 8.07 -9.36 -2.82
C SER A 81 8.07 -9.59 -1.31
N ASN A 82 7.42 -10.64 -0.85
CA ASN A 82 7.40 -10.95 0.57
C ASN A 82 8.72 -11.57 1.08
N LYS A 83 9.57 -12.03 0.16
CA LYS A 83 10.89 -12.54 0.53
C LYS A 83 11.83 -11.43 0.94
N HIS A 84 11.80 -10.32 0.20
CA HIS A 84 12.70 -9.20 0.39
C HIS A 84 12.05 -8.02 1.12
N GLY A 85 10.73 -8.02 1.22
CA GLY A 85 10.00 -6.92 1.85
C GLY A 85 10.07 -5.63 1.06
N ASP A 86 10.16 -5.71 -0.26
CA ASP A 86 10.24 -4.52 -1.11
C ASP A 86 9.10 -4.48 -2.12
N ILE A 87 8.75 -3.27 -2.51
CA ILE A 87 7.71 -3.01 -3.51
C ILE A 87 8.28 -2.17 -4.64
N LYS A 88 7.96 -2.57 -5.87
CA LYS A 88 8.21 -1.77 -7.07
C LYS A 88 6.92 -1.11 -7.50
N ILE A 89 7.00 0.16 -7.83
CA ILE A 89 5.84 0.97 -8.17
C ILE A 89 6.02 1.59 -9.53
N PHE A 90 5.06 1.36 -10.42
CA PHE A 90 5.03 1.92 -11.75
C PHE A 90 3.72 2.68 -11.94
N LYS A 91 3.80 3.81 -12.61
CA LYS A 91 2.62 4.60 -12.98
C LYS A 91 2.40 4.54 -14.47
N ALA A 92 1.13 4.51 -14.87
CA ALA A 92 0.79 4.68 -16.26
C ALA A 92 1.06 6.12 -16.69
N LEU A 93 1.43 6.29 -17.94
CA LEU A 93 1.58 7.61 -18.53
C LEU A 93 0.23 8.33 -18.48
N MET A 94 0.27 9.57 -18.05
CA MET A 94 -0.94 10.39 -17.92
C MET A 94 -1.72 10.44 -19.21
N GLY A 95 -3.02 10.22 -19.10
CA GLY A 95 -3.92 10.32 -20.21
C GLY A 95 -3.98 9.10 -21.12
N GLY A 96 -2.99 8.20 -21.04
CA GLY A 96 -2.98 7.01 -21.89
C GLY A 96 -3.17 7.29 -23.38
N ILE A 97 -2.75 8.46 -23.85
CA ILE A 97 -2.92 8.87 -25.25
C ILE A 97 -1.54 9.02 -25.89
N ASP A 98 -1.39 8.37 -27.03
CA ASP A 98 -0.19 8.51 -27.83
C ASP A 98 -0.17 9.91 -28.47
N PRO A 99 0.82 10.75 -28.16
CA PRO A 99 0.88 12.10 -28.76
C PRO A 99 1.06 12.07 -30.27
N LYS A 100 1.54 10.98 -30.85
CA LYS A 100 1.76 10.88 -32.28
C LYS A 100 0.52 10.46 -33.06
N SER A 101 -0.25 9.53 -32.52
CA SER A 101 -1.40 8.98 -33.24
C SER A 101 -2.73 9.52 -32.70
N GLY A 102 -2.73 10.13 -31.51
CA GLY A 102 -3.95 10.53 -30.84
C GLY A 102 -4.76 9.37 -30.30
N ASN A 103 -4.28 8.14 -30.44
CA ASN A 103 -4.95 6.95 -29.96
C ASN A 103 -4.56 6.64 -28.53
N CYS A 104 -5.41 5.89 -27.84
CA CYS A 104 -5.11 5.44 -26.49
C CYS A 104 -3.87 4.55 -26.52
N THR A 105 -2.86 4.91 -25.70
CA THR A 105 -1.61 4.15 -25.63
C THR A 105 -1.69 2.99 -24.66
N GLN A 106 -2.81 2.78 -24.01
CA GLN A 106 -2.96 1.65 -23.11
C GLN A 106 -2.85 0.34 -23.90
N ARG A 107 -1.64 -0.15 -23.94
CA ARG A 107 -1.36 -1.47 -24.47
C ARG A 107 -1.18 -2.42 -23.31
N GLY A 108 -2.29 -2.91 -22.77
CA GLY A 108 -2.23 -3.92 -21.73
C GLY A 108 -1.37 -3.52 -20.53
N ASP A 109 -0.13 -3.92 -20.52
CA ASP A 109 0.74 -3.84 -19.35
C ASP A 109 1.74 -2.68 -19.38
N ARG A 110 1.50 -1.65 -20.18
CA ARG A 110 2.46 -0.59 -20.35
C ARG A 110 2.36 0.46 -19.27
N TYR A 111 3.25 0.36 -18.30
CA TYR A 111 3.43 1.35 -17.24
C TYR A 111 4.80 2.00 -17.45
N GLU A 112 4.80 3.24 -17.90
CA GLU A 112 6.00 3.91 -18.43
C GLU A 112 6.84 4.59 -17.35
N ILE A 113 6.24 4.94 -16.21
CA ILE A 113 6.94 5.69 -15.18
C ILE A 113 7.26 4.77 -14.01
N ASN A 114 8.55 4.45 -13.86
CA ASN A 114 9.05 3.72 -12.71
C ASN A 114 9.23 4.71 -11.56
N CYS A 115 8.35 4.62 -10.56
CA CYS A 115 8.43 5.49 -9.38
C CYS A 115 9.49 5.03 -8.39
N GLY A 116 10.01 3.82 -8.53
CA GLY A 116 11.07 3.33 -7.68
C GLY A 116 10.77 2.00 -7.02
N GLN A 117 11.73 1.59 -6.20
CA GLN A 117 11.66 0.39 -5.40
C GLN A 117 11.89 0.78 -3.94
N PHE A 118 11.00 0.35 -3.05
CA PHE A 118 11.01 0.76 -1.66
C PHE A 118 10.92 -0.47 -0.75
N ARG A 119 11.64 -0.43 0.36
CA ARG A 119 11.53 -1.47 1.38
C ARG A 119 10.44 -1.09 2.36
N ILE A 120 9.41 -1.92 2.46
CA ILE A 120 8.28 -1.68 3.35
C ILE A 120 7.86 -3.00 4.02
N GLY A 121 7.28 -2.88 5.20
CA GLY A 121 6.77 -4.05 5.92
C GLY A 121 5.40 -3.84 6.51
N TYR A 122 4.88 -2.61 6.45
CA TYR A 122 3.65 -2.24 7.14
C TYR A 122 2.71 -1.45 6.22
N VAL A 123 1.42 -1.54 6.54
CA VAL A 123 0.36 -0.91 5.73
C VAL A 123 0.55 0.59 5.61
N HIS A 124 0.81 1.28 6.73
CA HIS A 124 0.96 2.74 6.69
C HIS A 124 2.17 3.17 5.84
N GLU A 125 3.23 2.36 5.81
CA GLU A 125 4.38 2.64 4.94
C GLU A 125 3.99 2.56 3.47
N LEU A 126 3.18 1.56 3.10
CA LEU A 126 2.67 1.47 1.74
C LEU A 126 1.81 2.68 1.39
N GLN A 127 0.94 3.10 2.31
CA GLN A 127 0.11 4.28 2.11
C GLN A 127 0.94 5.54 1.88
N HIS A 128 2.00 5.72 2.66
CA HIS A 128 2.89 6.88 2.52
C HIS A 128 3.61 6.88 1.17
N ILE A 129 4.09 5.73 0.73
CA ILE A 129 4.78 5.60 -0.55
C ILE A 129 3.83 5.87 -1.72
N LEU A 130 2.60 5.38 -1.65
CA LEU A 130 1.61 5.66 -2.68
C LEU A 130 1.31 7.15 -2.79
N LYS A 131 1.22 7.84 -1.66
CA LYS A 131 1.05 9.30 -1.66
C LYS A 131 2.26 10.00 -2.26
N LEU A 132 3.46 9.56 -1.91
CA LEU A 132 4.69 10.13 -2.43
C LEU A 132 4.77 9.99 -3.96
N CYS A 133 4.32 8.87 -4.48
CA CYS A 133 4.27 8.60 -5.92
C CYS A 133 3.03 9.22 -6.59
N LYS A 134 2.18 9.89 -5.82
CA LYS A 134 0.93 10.50 -6.30
C LYS A 134 -0.01 9.49 -6.94
N ILE A 135 -0.12 8.34 -6.32
CA ILE A 135 -1.04 7.28 -6.73
C ILE A 135 -2.24 7.31 -5.80
N ASP A 136 -3.41 7.54 -6.37
CA ASP A 136 -4.67 7.55 -5.64
C ASP A 136 -5.24 6.14 -5.61
N LEU A 137 -4.95 5.42 -4.56
CA LEU A 137 -5.40 4.05 -4.37
C LEU A 137 -5.88 3.88 -2.93
N GLU A 138 -7.15 3.55 -2.77
CA GLU A 138 -7.73 3.30 -1.45
C GLU A 138 -7.43 1.88 -0.99
N LEU A 139 -6.81 1.79 0.18
CA LEU A 139 -6.54 0.52 0.85
C LEU A 139 -7.42 0.41 2.08
N THR A 140 -7.86 -0.80 2.40
CA THR A 140 -8.71 -1.05 3.56
C THR A 140 -8.15 -2.18 4.41
N CYS A 141 -8.35 -2.08 5.72
CA CYS A 141 -7.98 -3.10 6.68
C CYS A 141 -9.20 -3.63 7.43
N GLY A 142 -9.15 -4.92 7.74
CA GLY A 142 -10.11 -5.47 8.68
C GLY A 142 -11.52 -5.61 8.11
N LYS A 143 -11.65 -6.03 6.92
CA LYS A 143 -12.90 -6.35 6.23
C LYS A 143 -13.21 -5.45 5.09
#